data_467b930123ac3860ab77f603b8ecc5a0
#
_entry.id   467b930123ac3860ab77f603b8ecc5a0
#
_cell.length_a   1.000
_cell.length_b   1.000
_cell.length_c   1.000
_cell.angle_alpha   90.00
_cell.angle_beta   90.00
_cell.angle_gamma   90.00
#
_symmetry.space_group_name_H-M   'P 1'
#
loop_
_entity.id
_entity.type
_entity.pdbx_description
1 polymer ?
#
loop_
_entity_poly.entity_id
_entity_poly.type
_entity_poly.pdbx_seq_one_letter_code
_entity_poly.pdbx_strand_id
1 'polypeptide(L)'
;LQKFIECIKQKQNKKLDDLVNVINDYDMWRLKDDRSKALQALFYHIGEDKFTERFWNFKVKFNEDETAWWDDTVTERKRIFDNMDVFQAEGSKVGFVFQTEFSNEFCNDALNELDIDVIVFVKPRMGSVRTNRRDISIGKMLEELGIGGGHDKAGGFRCQSDDAIRKCVEM
;
A
#
# COMPACT_ATOMS: atom_id res chain seq x y z
N LEU A 1 -4.36 -7.80 -30.98
CA LEU A 1 -5.21 -6.63 -30.88
C LEU A 1 -6.64 -6.91 -31.36
N GLN A 2 -6.82 -7.53 -32.56
CA GLN A 2 -8.15 -7.83 -33.13
C GLN A 2 -8.97 -8.79 -32.25
N LYS A 3 -8.35 -9.88 -31.75
CA LYS A 3 -8.98 -10.80 -30.78
C LYS A 3 -9.40 -10.11 -29.47
N PHE A 4 -8.58 -9.17 -28.98
CA PHE A 4 -8.89 -8.37 -27.80
C PHE A 4 -10.09 -7.43 -28.06
N ILE A 5 -10.13 -6.80 -29.23
CA ILE A 5 -11.27 -5.93 -29.65
C ILE A 5 -12.55 -6.76 -29.86
N GLU A 6 -12.45 -7.97 -30.36
CA GLU A 6 -13.58 -8.89 -30.49
C GLU A 6 -14.09 -9.38 -29.14
N CYS A 7 -13.21 -9.63 -28.19
CA CYS A 7 -13.56 -9.96 -26.80
C CYS A 7 -14.29 -8.81 -26.09
N ILE A 8 -13.87 -7.57 -26.32
CA ILE A 8 -14.53 -6.36 -25.78
C ILE A 8 -15.89 -6.11 -26.47
N LYS A 9 -16.03 -6.47 -27.74
CA LYS A 9 -17.29 -6.31 -28.50
C LYS A 9 -18.33 -7.41 -28.22
N GLN A 10 -17.94 -8.53 -27.63
CA GLN A 10 -18.87 -9.56 -27.22
C GLN A 10 -19.55 -9.16 -25.92
N LYS A 11 -20.83 -8.75 -26.05
CA LYS A 11 -21.87 -8.61 -25.02
C LYS A 11 -21.33 -8.30 -23.62
N GLN A 12 -21.76 -7.17 -23.06
CA GLN A 12 -21.56 -6.79 -21.64
C GLN A 12 -21.43 -8.03 -20.76
N ASN A 13 -20.19 -8.39 -20.46
CA ASN A 13 -19.91 -9.49 -19.54
C ASN A 13 -19.90 -8.90 -18.13
N LYS A 14 -21.03 -9.02 -17.44
CA LYS A 14 -21.20 -8.48 -16.08
C LYS A 14 -20.07 -8.87 -15.11
N LYS A 15 -19.44 -10.05 -15.32
CA LYS A 15 -18.32 -10.48 -14.48
C LYS A 15 -17.04 -9.72 -14.81
N LEU A 16 -16.81 -9.44 -16.11
CA LEU A 16 -15.67 -8.61 -16.53
C LEU A 16 -15.86 -7.17 -16.05
N ASP A 17 -17.08 -6.63 -16.16
CA ASP A 17 -17.40 -5.29 -15.68
C ASP A 17 -17.21 -5.20 -14.16
N ASP A 18 -17.63 -6.22 -13.40
CA ASP A 18 -17.41 -6.30 -11.95
C ASP A 18 -15.92 -6.32 -11.61
N LEU A 19 -15.12 -7.19 -12.25
CA LEU A 19 -13.67 -7.24 -12.06
C LEU A 19 -13.00 -5.91 -12.37
N VAL A 20 -13.34 -5.29 -13.51
CA VAL A 20 -12.79 -3.98 -13.91
C VAL A 20 -13.15 -2.91 -12.90
N ASN A 21 -14.38 -2.91 -12.38
CA ASN A 21 -14.82 -1.94 -11.37
C ASN A 21 -14.06 -2.11 -10.06
N VAL A 22 -13.85 -3.35 -9.58
CA VAL A 22 -13.08 -3.63 -8.37
C VAL A 22 -11.63 -3.19 -8.51
N ILE A 23 -10.99 -3.48 -9.65
CA ILE A 23 -9.61 -3.03 -9.94
C ILE A 23 -9.55 -1.51 -10.01
N ASN A 24 -10.47 -0.87 -10.75
CA ASN A 24 -10.51 0.57 -10.91
C ASN A 24 -10.82 1.33 -9.60
N ASP A 25 -11.57 0.71 -8.69
CA ASP A 25 -11.80 1.26 -7.35
C ASP A 25 -10.49 1.41 -6.58
N TYR A 26 -9.59 0.41 -6.68
CA TYR A 26 -8.25 0.46 -6.11
C TYR A 26 -7.33 1.43 -6.87
N ASP A 27 -7.24 1.33 -8.18
CA ASP A 27 -6.32 2.13 -9.01
C ASP A 27 -6.61 3.63 -8.93
N MET A 28 -7.90 3.97 -8.83
CA MET A 28 -8.34 5.35 -8.62
C MET A 28 -8.34 5.78 -7.15
N TRP A 29 -7.83 4.91 -6.27
CA TRP A 29 -7.74 5.15 -4.84
C TRP A 29 -9.07 5.53 -4.18
N ARG A 30 -10.18 4.97 -4.69
CA ARG A 30 -11.53 5.23 -4.14
C ARG A 30 -11.78 4.41 -2.89
N LEU A 31 -11.29 3.16 -2.87
CA LEU A 31 -11.32 2.19 -1.77
C LEU A 31 -12.72 2.01 -1.14
N LYS A 32 -13.76 2.04 -1.99
CA LYS A 32 -15.16 1.91 -1.59
C LYS A 32 -15.69 0.49 -1.66
N ASP A 33 -15.08 -0.34 -2.49
CA ASP A 33 -15.41 -1.76 -2.60
C ASP A 33 -14.45 -2.56 -1.69
N ASP A 34 -14.97 -3.23 -0.68
CA ASP A 34 -14.17 -3.99 0.28
C ASP A 34 -13.29 -5.07 -0.39
N ARG A 35 -13.71 -5.53 -1.58
CA ARG A 35 -12.95 -6.50 -2.38
C ARG A 35 -11.70 -5.90 -3.02
N SER A 36 -11.64 -4.59 -3.23
CA SER A 36 -10.55 -3.95 -3.98
C SER A 36 -9.20 -4.10 -3.30
N LYS A 37 -9.14 -3.85 -1.99
CA LYS A 37 -7.92 -4.04 -1.18
C LYS A 37 -7.52 -5.52 -1.12
N ALA A 38 -8.49 -6.41 -0.89
CA ALA A 38 -8.25 -7.85 -0.81
C ALA A 38 -7.74 -8.42 -2.14
N LEU A 39 -8.33 -7.99 -3.27
CA LEU A 39 -7.92 -8.43 -4.61
C LEU A 39 -6.49 -8.00 -4.93
N GLN A 40 -6.14 -6.76 -4.63
CA GLN A 40 -4.79 -6.23 -4.84
C GLN A 40 -3.75 -6.94 -3.94
N ALA A 41 -4.08 -7.14 -2.67
CA ALA A 41 -3.21 -7.86 -1.75
C ALA A 41 -3.00 -9.31 -2.21
N LEU A 42 -4.06 -9.98 -2.68
CA LEU A 42 -3.99 -11.34 -3.22
C LEU A 42 -3.13 -11.40 -4.48
N PHE A 43 -3.20 -10.40 -5.37
CA PHE A 43 -2.32 -10.32 -6.53
C PHE A 43 -0.84 -10.38 -6.15
N TYR A 44 -0.42 -9.60 -5.16
CA TYR A 44 0.96 -9.62 -4.66
C TYR A 44 1.32 -10.92 -3.92
N HIS A 45 0.35 -11.51 -3.22
CA HIS A 45 0.57 -12.72 -2.44
C HIS A 45 0.81 -13.95 -3.33
N ILE A 46 -0.02 -14.16 -4.34
CA ILE A 46 0.06 -15.36 -5.20
C ILE A 46 0.88 -15.15 -6.49
N GLY A 47 1.12 -13.90 -6.87
CA GLY A 47 1.84 -13.51 -8.08
C GLY A 47 0.99 -13.51 -9.35
N GLU A 48 1.49 -12.85 -10.40
CA GLU A 48 0.76 -12.55 -11.64
C GLU A 48 0.18 -13.79 -12.34
N ASP A 49 0.99 -14.83 -12.49
CA ASP A 49 0.58 -16.04 -13.24
C ASP A 49 -0.59 -16.74 -12.54
N LYS A 50 -0.48 -17.00 -11.23
CA LYS A 50 -1.52 -17.66 -10.45
C LYS A 50 -2.77 -16.77 -10.33
N PHE A 51 -2.59 -15.46 -10.21
CA PHE A 51 -3.69 -14.53 -10.17
C PHE A 51 -4.47 -14.55 -11.49
N THR A 52 -3.79 -14.51 -12.62
CA THR A 52 -4.40 -14.57 -13.95
C THR A 52 -5.16 -15.88 -14.15
N GLU A 53 -4.58 -17.01 -13.78
CA GLU A 53 -5.24 -18.33 -13.82
C GLU A 53 -6.47 -18.35 -12.93
N ARG A 54 -6.36 -17.85 -11.69
CA ARG A 54 -7.43 -17.84 -10.69
C ARG A 54 -8.64 -17.02 -11.11
N PHE A 55 -8.41 -15.85 -11.74
CA PHE A 55 -9.46 -14.92 -12.17
C PHE A 55 -9.74 -14.94 -13.68
N TRP A 56 -9.28 -15.98 -14.38
CA TRP A 56 -9.51 -16.12 -15.83
C TRP A 56 -10.99 -16.06 -16.24
N ASN A 57 -11.90 -16.48 -15.36
CA ASN A 57 -13.34 -16.44 -15.59
C ASN A 57 -14.00 -15.13 -15.17
N PHE A 58 -13.21 -14.12 -14.80
CA PHE A 58 -13.60 -12.77 -14.38
C PHE A 58 -14.51 -12.72 -13.12
N LYS A 59 -14.60 -13.82 -12.37
CA LYS A 59 -15.46 -13.86 -11.18
C LYS A 59 -14.67 -13.44 -9.94
N VAL A 60 -14.92 -12.24 -9.45
CA VAL A 60 -14.36 -11.72 -8.20
C VAL A 60 -15.15 -12.29 -7.01
N LYS A 61 -14.83 -13.53 -6.67
CA LYS A 61 -15.33 -14.21 -5.47
C LYS A 61 -14.18 -14.96 -4.83
N PHE A 62 -13.82 -14.57 -3.62
CA PHE A 62 -12.80 -15.25 -2.83
C PHE A 62 -13.33 -16.62 -2.36
N ASN A 63 -12.45 -17.60 -2.32
CA ASN A 63 -12.73 -18.90 -1.68
C ASN A 63 -12.49 -18.79 -0.16
N GLU A 64 -12.72 -19.89 0.57
CA GLU A 64 -12.59 -19.91 2.03
C GLU A 64 -11.14 -19.66 2.48
N ASP A 65 -10.15 -20.24 1.79
CA ASP A 65 -8.74 -20.06 2.11
C ASP A 65 -8.29 -18.61 1.85
N GLU A 66 -8.71 -18.01 0.73
CA GLU A 66 -8.41 -16.62 0.38
C GLU A 66 -9.07 -15.64 1.36
N THR A 67 -10.27 -15.96 1.82
CA THR A 67 -10.98 -15.14 2.81
C THR A 67 -10.28 -15.25 4.16
N ALA A 68 -9.96 -16.46 4.63
CA ALA A 68 -9.25 -16.67 5.89
C ALA A 68 -7.87 -15.97 5.87
N TRP A 69 -7.12 -16.10 4.76
CA TRP A 69 -5.84 -15.41 4.60
C TRP A 69 -6.00 -13.88 4.67
N TRP A 70 -7.04 -13.34 4.05
CA TRP A 70 -7.30 -11.89 4.10
C TRP A 70 -7.67 -11.42 5.50
N ASP A 71 -8.53 -12.16 6.21
CA ASP A 71 -8.91 -11.86 7.59
C ASP A 71 -7.71 -11.89 8.54
N ASP A 72 -6.80 -12.87 8.37
CA ASP A 72 -5.54 -12.94 9.11
C ASP A 72 -4.64 -11.73 8.78
N THR A 73 -4.57 -11.33 7.50
CA THR A 73 -3.81 -10.16 7.05
C THR A 73 -4.34 -8.87 7.69
N VAL A 74 -5.65 -8.69 7.73
CA VAL A 74 -6.29 -7.52 8.37
C VAL A 74 -6.04 -7.51 9.88
N THR A 75 -6.14 -8.67 10.51
CA THR A 75 -5.87 -8.84 11.95
C THR A 75 -4.42 -8.48 12.29
N GLU A 76 -3.47 -8.97 11.50
CA GLU A 76 -2.04 -8.64 11.69
C GLU A 76 -1.75 -7.15 11.46
N ARG A 77 -2.36 -6.52 10.46
CA ARG A 77 -2.25 -5.07 10.26
C ARG A 77 -2.73 -4.28 11.47
N LYS A 78 -3.86 -4.68 12.05
CA LYS A 78 -4.38 -4.04 13.25
C LYS A 78 -3.42 -4.22 14.44
N ARG A 79 -2.88 -5.43 14.62
CA ARG A 79 -1.89 -5.69 15.67
C ARG A 79 -0.66 -4.79 15.53
N ILE A 80 -0.22 -4.51 14.30
CA ILE A 80 0.89 -3.60 14.04
C ILE A 80 0.51 -2.17 14.41
N PHE A 81 -0.69 -1.71 14.06
CA PHE A 81 -1.17 -0.39 14.42
C PHE A 81 -1.23 -0.19 15.94
N ASP A 82 -1.77 -1.18 16.66
CA ASP A 82 -1.90 -1.14 18.12
C ASP A 82 -0.54 -1.12 18.85
N ASN A 83 0.53 -1.58 18.20
CA ASN A 83 1.89 -1.63 18.76
C ASN A 83 2.89 -0.73 18.04
N MET A 84 2.41 0.24 17.25
CA MET A 84 3.27 1.16 16.52
C MET A 84 3.94 2.15 17.47
N ASP A 85 5.25 2.31 17.35
CA ASP A 85 5.95 3.38 18.04
C ASP A 85 5.61 4.73 17.41
N VAL A 86 5.13 5.66 18.22
CA VAL A 86 4.78 7.03 17.79
C VAL A 86 5.64 8.03 18.56
N PHE A 87 6.34 8.89 17.85
CA PHE A 87 7.23 9.90 18.37
C PHE A 87 6.72 11.31 17.99
N GLN A 88 7.06 12.29 18.84
CA GLN A 88 6.89 13.70 18.50
C GLN A 88 8.17 14.25 17.90
N ALA A 89 8.10 14.82 16.72
CA ALA A 89 9.22 15.46 16.04
C ALA A 89 8.73 16.77 15.40
N GLU A 90 9.30 17.91 15.79
CA GLU A 90 9.01 19.24 15.23
C GLU A 90 7.52 19.56 15.04
N GLY A 91 6.70 19.20 16.03
CA GLY A 91 5.25 19.43 16.00
C GLY A 91 4.47 18.43 15.13
N SER A 92 5.10 17.35 14.67
CA SER A 92 4.47 16.24 13.96
C SER A 92 4.49 14.97 14.81
N LYS A 93 3.44 14.17 14.69
CA LYS A 93 3.39 12.81 15.22
C LYS A 93 3.88 11.84 14.14
N VAL A 94 4.96 11.15 14.40
CA VAL A 94 5.62 10.24 13.46
C VAL A 94 5.50 8.81 13.94
N GLY A 95 4.82 7.97 13.17
CA GLY A 95 4.72 6.54 13.41
C GLY A 95 5.84 5.77 12.70
N PHE A 96 6.48 4.82 13.39
CA PHE A 96 7.52 3.96 12.83
C PHE A 96 7.06 2.52 12.78
N VAL A 97 7.27 1.87 11.62
CA VAL A 97 6.99 0.45 11.39
C VAL A 97 8.22 -0.24 10.84
N PHE A 98 8.67 -1.27 11.55
CA PHE A 98 9.77 -2.13 11.12
C PHE A 98 9.21 -3.45 10.62
N GLN A 99 9.18 -3.66 9.28
CA GLN A 99 8.61 -4.86 8.67
C GLN A 99 9.30 -5.27 7.37
N THR A 100 9.11 -6.52 6.99
CA THR A 100 9.62 -7.08 5.73
C THR A 100 8.72 -6.82 4.55
N GLU A 101 7.42 -6.70 4.75
CA GLU A 101 6.44 -6.44 3.69
C GLU A 101 5.84 -5.04 3.82
N PHE A 102 5.61 -4.41 2.67
CA PHE A 102 5.09 -3.05 2.56
C PHE A 102 3.88 -3.04 1.63
N SER A 103 2.82 -2.34 2.03
CA SER A 103 1.74 -2.00 1.14
C SER A 103 1.38 -0.52 1.23
N ASN A 104 1.00 0.07 0.10
CA ASN A 104 0.57 1.47 0.06
C ASN A 104 -0.67 1.70 0.90
N GLU A 105 -1.59 0.71 0.91
CA GLU A 105 -2.82 0.76 1.69
C GLU A 105 -2.56 0.79 3.18
N PHE A 106 -1.59 -0.02 3.66
CA PHE A 106 -1.21 -0.02 5.06
C PHE A 106 -0.84 1.38 5.54
N CYS A 107 0.00 2.09 4.77
CA CYS A 107 0.40 3.45 5.13
C CYS A 107 -0.76 4.43 5.07
N ASN A 108 -1.64 4.30 4.09
CA ASN A 108 -2.83 5.14 3.98
C ASN A 108 -3.79 4.90 5.13
N ASP A 109 -4.03 3.63 5.48
CA ASP A 109 -4.91 3.25 6.57
C ASP A 109 -4.32 3.76 7.90
N ALA A 110 -3.01 3.61 8.15
CA ALA A 110 -2.35 4.14 9.33
C ALA A 110 -2.50 5.66 9.46
N LEU A 111 -2.29 6.42 8.38
CA LEU A 111 -2.46 7.88 8.38
C LEU A 111 -3.92 8.35 8.56
N ASN A 112 -4.90 7.51 8.23
CA ASN A 112 -6.31 7.85 8.35
C ASN A 112 -6.93 7.37 9.67
N GLU A 113 -6.47 6.25 10.21
CA GLU A 113 -7.03 5.61 11.40
C GLU A 113 -6.31 5.99 12.69
N LEU A 114 -5.01 6.28 12.58
CA LEU A 114 -4.18 6.70 13.70
C LEU A 114 -4.00 8.21 13.71
N ASP A 115 -3.87 8.76 14.89
CA ASP A 115 -3.59 10.20 15.08
C ASP A 115 -2.09 10.46 14.86
N ILE A 116 -1.63 10.25 13.61
CA ILE A 116 -0.26 10.49 13.16
C ILE A 116 -0.22 11.35 11.90
N ASP A 117 0.82 12.16 11.76
CA ASP A 117 1.04 13.06 10.62
C ASP A 117 1.91 12.43 9.53
N VAL A 118 2.85 11.60 9.96
CA VAL A 118 3.84 10.96 9.10
C VAL A 118 3.97 9.49 9.50
N ILE A 119 4.09 8.60 8.54
CA ILE A 119 4.48 7.21 8.76
C ILE A 119 5.79 6.90 8.07
N VAL A 120 6.73 6.31 8.80
CA VAL A 120 8.01 5.83 8.31
C VAL A 120 8.01 4.31 8.37
N PHE A 121 8.16 3.72 7.20
CA PHE A 121 8.20 2.27 7.03
C PHE A 121 9.63 1.85 6.73
N VAL A 122 10.21 1.03 7.58
CA VAL A 122 11.61 0.61 7.50
C VAL A 122 11.73 -0.87 7.17
N LYS A 123 12.50 -1.17 6.13
CA LYS A 123 12.95 -2.51 5.74
C LYS A 123 14.48 -2.60 5.80
N PRO A 124 15.05 -3.79 5.78
CA PRO A 124 16.49 -3.91 5.58
C PRO A 124 16.92 -3.20 4.28
N ARG A 125 17.80 -2.20 4.39
CA ARG A 125 18.37 -1.41 3.29
C ARG A 125 17.47 -0.39 2.60
N MET A 126 16.18 -0.28 2.91
CA MET A 126 15.29 0.71 2.32
C MET A 126 14.14 1.07 3.25
N GLY A 127 13.54 2.21 3.00
CA GLY A 127 12.32 2.60 3.68
C GLY A 127 11.43 3.45 2.79
N SER A 128 10.25 3.71 3.30
CA SER A 128 9.29 4.59 2.66
C SER A 128 8.68 5.52 3.70
N VAL A 129 8.44 6.76 3.30
CA VAL A 129 7.79 7.78 4.14
C VAL A 129 6.52 8.22 3.44
N ARG A 130 5.45 8.42 4.22
CA ARG A 130 4.18 8.95 3.74
C ARG A 130 3.67 10.02 4.71
N THR A 131 2.94 11.00 4.18
CA THR A 131 2.28 12.03 4.98
C THR A 131 0.97 12.50 4.38
N ASN A 132 0.03 12.91 5.23
CA ASN A 132 -1.18 13.63 4.84
C ASN A 132 -1.00 15.16 4.97
N ARG A 133 0.05 15.64 5.62
CA ARG A 133 0.32 17.08 5.79
C ARG A 133 0.62 17.76 4.45
N ARG A 134 0.10 18.97 4.27
CA ARG A 134 0.26 19.76 3.03
C ARG A 134 1.47 20.67 3.04
N ASP A 135 2.01 20.95 4.20
CA ASP A 135 3.14 21.83 4.46
C ASP A 135 4.49 21.10 4.44
N ILE A 136 4.47 19.77 4.31
CA ILE A 136 5.67 18.92 4.23
C ILE A 136 5.79 18.35 2.81
N SER A 137 6.98 18.42 2.22
CA SER A 137 7.34 17.71 0.99
C SER A 137 8.35 16.61 1.28
N ILE A 138 7.86 15.38 1.37
CA ILE A 138 8.70 14.20 1.67
C ILE A 138 9.81 14.02 0.64
N GLY A 139 9.49 14.19 -0.65
CA GLY A 139 10.50 14.03 -1.71
C GLY A 139 11.67 14.99 -1.54
N LYS A 140 11.38 16.29 -1.30
CA LYS A 140 12.42 17.32 -1.09
C LYS A 140 13.26 17.04 0.16
N MET A 141 12.61 16.68 1.27
CA MET A 141 13.32 16.34 2.51
C MET A 141 14.32 15.19 2.30
N LEU A 142 13.90 14.12 1.65
CA LEU A 142 14.78 12.97 1.38
C LEU A 142 15.91 13.31 0.39
N GLU A 143 15.68 14.18 -0.58
CA GLU A 143 16.69 14.70 -1.51
C GLU A 143 17.70 15.59 -0.79
N GLU A 144 17.26 16.52 0.07
CA GLU A 144 18.12 17.38 0.88
C GLU A 144 19.02 16.60 1.83
N LEU A 145 18.49 15.50 2.39
CA LEU A 145 19.27 14.58 3.22
C LEU A 145 20.24 13.68 2.42
N GLY A 146 20.08 13.64 1.09
CA GLY A 146 20.89 12.80 0.21
C GLY A 146 20.69 11.30 0.39
N ILE A 147 19.53 10.87 0.95
CA ILE A 147 19.24 9.45 1.23
C ILE A 147 18.17 8.86 0.33
N GLY A 148 17.40 9.69 -0.36
CA GLY A 148 16.27 9.22 -1.18
C GLY A 148 15.63 10.34 -1.98
N GLY A 149 14.35 10.16 -2.33
CA GLY A 149 13.54 11.13 -3.04
C GLY A 149 12.10 10.64 -3.21
N GLY A 150 11.29 11.41 -3.96
CA GLY A 150 9.90 11.05 -4.20
C GLY A 150 9.02 12.24 -4.55
N HIS A 151 7.76 12.16 -4.13
CA HIS A 151 6.75 13.20 -4.30
C HIS A 151 6.44 13.88 -2.96
N ASP A 152 5.62 14.94 -2.98
CA ASP A 152 5.29 15.70 -1.78
C ASP A 152 4.72 14.83 -0.65
N LYS A 153 3.89 13.85 -0.98
CA LYS A 153 3.20 13.00 0.00
C LYS A 153 3.86 11.65 0.26
N ALA A 154 4.87 11.30 -0.53
CA ALA A 154 5.42 9.97 -0.51
C ALA A 154 6.86 9.95 -1.04
N GLY A 155 7.75 9.29 -0.33
CA GLY A 155 9.13 9.11 -0.76
C GLY A 155 9.69 7.76 -0.32
N GLY A 156 10.77 7.38 -1.00
CA GLY A 156 11.57 6.21 -0.67
C GLY A 156 12.99 6.61 -0.31
N PHE A 157 13.58 5.91 0.62
CA PHE A 157 14.97 6.13 1.03
C PHE A 157 15.74 4.82 1.15
N ARG A 158 17.05 4.91 1.09
CA ARG A 158 17.97 3.76 1.25
C ARG A 158 18.68 3.86 2.59
N CYS A 159 18.56 2.81 3.38
CA CYS A 159 19.33 2.63 4.60
C CYS A 159 20.66 1.97 4.23
N GLN A 160 21.72 2.75 4.01
CA GLN A 160 23.05 2.20 3.72
C GLN A 160 23.86 1.90 4.99
N SER A 161 23.43 2.44 6.13
CA SER A 161 24.05 2.24 7.44
C SER A 161 23.08 2.61 8.56
N ASP A 162 23.43 2.29 9.80
CA ASP A 162 22.69 2.73 11.00
C ASP A 162 22.54 4.27 11.07
N ASP A 163 23.46 5.02 10.44
CA ASP A 163 23.39 6.48 10.35
C ASP A 163 22.19 6.99 9.55
N ALA A 164 21.70 6.25 8.55
CA ALA A 164 20.55 6.66 7.77
C ALA A 164 19.25 6.59 8.60
N ILE A 165 19.15 5.59 9.49
CA ILE A 165 18.02 5.46 10.43
C ILE A 165 18.07 6.60 11.45
N ARG A 166 19.25 6.91 11.99
CA ARG A 166 19.43 8.04 12.93
C ARG A 166 19.01 9.37 12.32
N LYS A 167 19.41 9.66 11.08
CA LYS A 167 19.01 10.88 10.36
C LYS A 167 17.50 10.99 10.16
N CYS A 168 16.78 9.88 9.96
CA CYS A 168 15.33 9.89 9.87
C CYS A 168 14.64 10.15 11.24
N VAL A 169 15.32 9.86 12.35
CA VAL A 169 14.78 10.05 13.73
C VAL A 169 15.10 11.46 14.25
N GLU A 170 16.17 12.08 13.76
CA GLU A 170 16.63 13.43 14.14
C GLU A 170 15.92 14.56 13.35
N MET A 171 15.02 14.21 12.42
CA MET A 171 14.14 15.14 11.70
C MET A 171 12.88 15.39 12.49
#